data_a171596edddfb6ca12200b27bdeba77f
#
_entry.id   a171596edddfb6ca12200b27bdeba77f
#
_cell.length_a   1.000
_cell.length_b   1.000
_cell.length_c   1.000
_cell.angle_alpha   90.00
_cell.angle_beta   90.00
_cell.angle_gamma   90.00
#
_symmetry.space_group_name_H-M   'P 1'
#
loop_
_entity.id
_entity.type
_entity.pdbx_description
1 polymer ?
#
loop_
_entity_poly.entity_id
_entity_poly.type
_entity_poly.pdbx_seq_one_letter_code
_entity_poly.pdbx_strand_id
1 'polypeptide(L)'
;MTQALAGEPLRVLEERGDWVRVETAYAYPGWVRREDLAGEPAADWLRPVAAAPVEHARTLLGTRYEWGGMTSAGIDCSGLVHMAFRACGRLVPRDADQQEEAGERLGDSDLRAGDLVTYGPPEGADHIAFWVGEGRILHSTQRDGVDGVVEEDEPAELRERRRALVRLGAASDMPAGR
;
A
#
# COMPACT_ATOMS: atom_id res chain seq x y z
N MET A 1 -7.18 -9.08 0.23
CA MET A 1 -7.63 -8.90 1.65
C MET A 1 -7.06 -7.60 2.18
N THR A 2 -7.78 -6.86 3.05
CA THR A 2 -7.29 -5.61 3.65
C THR A 2 -7.92 -5.40 5.03
N GLN A 3 -7.50 -4.36 5.73
CA GLN A 3 -8.05 -3.91 7.00
C GLN A 3 -8.75 -2.56 6.79
N ALA A 4 -9.91 -2.34 7.42
CA ALA A 4 -10.46 -1.01 7.63
C ALA A 4 -9.91 -0.45 8.93
N LEU A 5 -9.44 0.78 8.92
CA LEU A 5 -8.81 1.38 10.09
C LEU A 5 -9.82 2.26 10.86
N ALA A 6 -9.68 2.33 12.19
CA ALA A 6 -10.55 3.16 13.02
C ALA A 6 -10.55 4.62 12.55
N GLY A 7 -11.74 5.21 12.42
CA GLY A 7 -11.92 6.58 11.96
C GLY A 7 -11.91 6.77 10.45
N GLU A 8 -11.66 5.72 9.67
CA GLU A 8 -11.72 5.76 8.21
C GLU A 8 -13.18 5.84 7.71
N PRO A 9 -13.48 6.70 6.71
CA PRO A 9 -14.83 6.73 6.13
C PRO A 9 -15.10 5.48 5.30
N LEU A 10 -16.24 4.86 5.56
CA LEU A 10 -16.71 3.66 4.85
C LEU A 10 -18.08 3.93 4.23
N ARG A 11 -18.23 3.64 2.95
CA ARG A 11 -19.51 3.70 2.27
C ARG A 11 -20.21 2.35 2.38
N VAL A 12 -21.39 2.31 2.99
CA VAL A 12 -22.19 1.10 3.07
C VAL A 12 -22.78 0.76 1.70
N LEU A 13 -22.57 -0.47 1.26
CA LEU A 13 -23.07 -1.01 -0.03
C LEU A 13 -24.23 -1.96 0.17
N GLU A 14 -24.17 -2.82 1.20
CA GLU A 14 -25.14 -3.90 1.43
C GLU A 14 -25.11 -4.31 2.90
N GLU A 15 -26.24 -4.79 3.41
CA GLU A 15 -26.38 -5.32 4.78
C GLU A 15 -26.93 -6.75 4.76
N ARG A 16 -26.29 -7.66 5.51
CA ARG A 16 -26.73 -9.06 5.66
C ARG A 16 -26.57 -9.53 7.10
N GLY A 17 -27.64 -9.44 7.89
CA GLY A 17 -27.59 -9.79 9.30
C GLY A 17 -26.54 -8.99 10.06
N ASP A 18 -25.55 -9.70 10.65
CA ASP A 18 -24.46 -9.09 11.42
C ASP A 18 -23.29 -8.59 10.55
N TRP A 19 -23.39 -8.75 9.23
CA TRP A 19 -22.38 -8.33 8.29
C TRP A 19 -22.83 -7.14 7.44
N VAL A 20 -21.91 -6.22 7.19
CA VAL A 20 -22.13 -5.06 6.33
C VAL A 20 -21.03 -5.05 5.27
N ARG A 21 -21.44 -5.01 4.01
CA ARG A 21 -20.52 -4.79 2.89
C ARG A 21 -20.26 -3.30 2.77
N VAL A 22 -18.98 -2.94 2.85
CA VAL A 22 -18.54 -1.55 2.79
C VAL A 22 -17.53 -1.36 1.67
N GLU A 23 -17.30 -0.12 1.32
CA GLU A 23 -16.24 0.30 0.42
C GLU A 23 -15.45 1.43 1.09
N THR A 24 -14.13 1.31 1.07
CA THR A 24 -13.21 2.32 1.59
C THR A 24 -13.12 3.54 0.65
N ALA A 25 -12.52 4.64 1.13
CA ALA A 25 -12.30 5.84 0.32
C ALA A 25 -11.34 5.63 -0.87
N TYR A 26 -10.58 4.53 -0.87
CA TYR A 26 -9.72 4.10 -1.99
C TYR A 26 -10.35 2.96 -2.82
N ALA A 27 -11.71 2.91 -2.83
CA ALA A 27 -12.53 2.01 -3.63
C ALA A 27 -12.29 0.51 -3.40
N TYR A 28 -11.90 0.10 -2.20
CA TYR A 28 -11.72 -1.30 -1.83
C TYR A 28 -12.97 -1.85 -1.16
N PRO A 29 -13.72 -2.80 -1.76
CA PRO A 29 -14.90 -3.38 -1.13
C PRO A 29 -14.54 -4.51 -0.18
N GLY A 30 -15.30 -4.64 0.91
CA GLY A 30 -15.13 -5.72 1.88
C GLY A 30 -16.32 -5.91 2.78
N TRP A 31 -16.34 -7.01 3.55
CA TRP A 31 -17.34 -7.27 4.56
C TRP A 31 -16.74 -7.03 5.94
N VAL A 32 -17.44 -6.26 6.77
CA VAL A 32 -17.10 -6.00 8.17
C VAL A 32 -18.26 -6.40 9.08
N ARG A 33 -17.99 -6.66 10.35
CA ARG A 33 -19.05 -6.86 11.35
C ARG A 33 -19.77 -5.54 11.59
N ARG A 34 -21.10 -5.58 11.75
CA ARG A 34 -21.89 -4.39 12.10
C ARG A 34 -21.42 -3.75 13.40
N GLU A 35 -21.04 -4.56 14.38
CA GLU A 35 -20.54 -4.10 15.68
C GLU A 35 -19.23 -3.32 15.61
N ASP A 36 -18.43 -3.54 14.55
CA ASP A 36 -17.16 -2.82 14.31
C ASP A 36 -17.37 -1.48 13.61
N LEU A 37 -18.61 -1.20 13.13
CA LEU A 37 -18.96 0.09 12.52
C LEU A 37 -19.42 1.03 13.63
N ALA A 38 -18.57 1.96 14.03
CA ALA A 38 -18.85 2.89 15.10
C ALA A 38 -18.73 4.36 14.66
N GLY A 39 -19.85 5.08 14.78
CA GLY A 39 -19.84 6.54 14.77
C GLY A 39 -19.48 7.18 13.43
N GLU A 40 -19.14 8.48 13.52
CA GLU A 40 -18.73 9.28 12.37
C GLU A 40 -17.23 9.10 12.08
N PRO A 41 -16.81 9.21 10.81
CA PRO A 41 -15.39 9.22 10.46
C PRO A 41 -14.64 10.32 11.20
N ALA A 42 -13.37 10.08 11.53
CA ALA A 42 -12.52 11.11 12.11
C ALA A 42 -12.29 12.25 11.10
N ALA A 43 -12.51 13.50 11.50
CA ALA A 43 -12.37 14.65 10.60
C ALA A 43 -10.97 14.79 10.00
N ASP A 44 -9.95 14.24 10.65
CA ASP A 44 -8.54 14.29 10.26
C ASP A 44 -7.97 12.92 9.84
N TRP A 45 -8.83 11.96 9.49
CA TRP A 45 -8.42 10.59 9.14
C TRP A 45 -7.35 10.50 8.04
N LEU A 46 -7.25 11.51 7.18
CA LEU A 46 -6.27 11.62 6.08
C LEU A 46 -5.31 12.82 6.27
N ARG A 47 -5.17 13.32 7.50
CA ARG A 47 -4.24 14.43 7.75
C ARG A 47 -2.80 14.02 7.50
N PRO A 48 -2.02 14.80 6.70
CA PRO A 48 -0.62 14.50 6.48
C PRO A 48 0.20 14.55 7.79
N VAL A 49 1.02 13.53 8.00
CA VAL A 49 1.94 13.42 9.15
C VAL A 49 3.39 13.15 8.72
N ALA A 50 3.62 12.98 7.41
CA ALA A 50 4.93 12.77 6.81
C ALA A 50 5.12 13.65 5.57
N ALA A 51 6.37 14.01 5.25
CA ALA A 51 6.71 14.81 4.09
C ALA A 51 6.87 13.97 2.81
N ALA A 52 7.38 12.75 2.94
CA ALA A 52 7.59 11.83 1.83
C ALA A 52 7.18 10.40 2.20
N PRO A 53 6.56 9.63 1.27
CA PRO A 53 6.11 8.27 1.54
C PRO A 53 7.23 7.35 2.01
N VAL A 54 8.40 7.37 1.35
CA VAL A 54 9.52 6.50 1.71
C VAL A 54 10.07 6.78 3.12
N GLU A 55 10.01 8.03 3.59
CA GLU A 55 10.40 8.38 4.97
C GLU A 55 9.44 7.77 5.98
N HIS A 56 8.13 7.82 5.71
CA HIS A 56 7.17 7.15 6.57
C HIS A 56 7.35 5.63 6.55
N ALA A 57 7.58 5.04 5.38
CA ALA A 57 7.83 3.61 5.27
C ALA A 57 9.04 3.16 6.13
N ARG A 58 10.10 3.98 6.21
CA ARG A 58 11.26 3.71 7.10
C ARG A 58 10.90 3.68 8.58
N THR A 59 9.87 4.41 9.02
CA THR A 59 9.43 4.35 10.43
C THR A 59 8.81 3.00 10.79
N LEU A 60 8.47 2.17 9.80
CA LEU A 60 7.88 0.84 9.95
C LEU A 60 8.91 -0.29 9.83
N LEU A 61 10.21 0.03 9.70
CA LEU A 61 11.27 -0.99 9.67
C LEU A 61 11.16 -1.95 10.86
N GLY A 62 11.26 -3.26 10.59
CA GLY A 62 11.10 -4.31 11.59
C GLY A 62 9.65 -4.70 11.91
N THR A 63 8.65 -4.01 11.38
CA THR A 63 7.25 -4.46 11.47
C THR A 63 7.12 -5.81 10.75
N ARG A 64 6.54 -6.82 11.41
CA ARG A 64 6.39 -8.16 10.85
C ARG A 64 5.53 -8.15 9.58
N TYR A 65 5.77 -9.10 8.69
CA TYR A 65 4.89 -9.31 7.55
C TYR A 65 3.55 -9.88 7.99
N GLU A 66 2.46 -9.34 7.45
CA GLU A 66 1.12 -9.88 7.62
C GLU A 66 0.32 -9.66 6.33
N TRP A 67 -0.11 -10.73 5.70
CA TRP A 67 -0.94 -10.66 4.49
C TRP A 67 -2.23 -9.87 4.74
N GLY A 68 -2.45 -8.81 3.97
CA GLY A 68 -3.59 -7.89 4.14
C GLY A 68 -3.40 -6.86 5.25
N GLY A 69 -2.28 -6.88 5.96
CA GLY A 69 -1.97 -5.96 7.06
C GLY A 69 -1.72 -4.53 6.60
N MET A 70 -2.11 -3.57 7.44
CA MET A 70 -1.98 -2.13 7.20
C MET A 70 -1.55 -1.35 8.45
N THR A 71 -0.96 -2.03 9.44
CA THR A 71 -0.61 -1.40 10.72
C THR A 71 0.80 -1.75 11.18
N SER A 72 1.28 -1.07 12.22
CA SER A 72 2.54 -1.41 12.88
C SER A 72 2.51 -2.76 13.62
N ALA A 73 1.33 -3.40 13.76
CA ALA A 73 1.22 -4.75 14.31
C ALA A 73 1.51 -5.82 13.25
N GLY A 74 1.34 -5.49 11.97
CA GLY A 74 1.63 -6.32 10.82
C GLY A 74 1.25 -5.60 9.53
N ILE A 75 2.10 -5.73 8.49
CA ILE A 75 1.93 -5.01 7.23
C ILE A 75 2.47 -5.84 6.06
N ASP A 76 1.73 -5.87 4.92
CA ASP A 76 2.25 -6.48 3.69
C ASP A 76 2.93 -5.46 2.77
N CYS A 77 3.42 -5.91 1.61
CA CYS A 77 4.19 -5.09 0.68
C CYS A 77 3.39 -3.89 0.15
N SER A 78 2.20 -4.11 -0.36
CA SER A 78 1.34 -3.05 -0.91
C SER A 78 0.65 -2.22 0.20
N GLY A 79 0.41 -2.81 1.38
CA GLY A 79 -0.03 -2.10 2.58
C GLY A 79 1.01 -1.10 3.06
N LEU A 80 2.31 -1.45 3.02
CA LEU A 80 3.40 -0.53 3.32
C LEU A 80 3.38 0.68 2.39
N VAL A 81 3.24 0.47 1.09
CA VAL A 81 3.11 1.55 0.09
C VAL A 81 1.87 2.38 0.36
N HIS A 82 0.69 1.74 0.50
CA HIS A 82 -0.57 2.43 0.77
C HIS A 82 -0.49 3.32 2.02
N MET A 83 0.01 2.79 3.14
CA MET A 83 0.11 3.53 4.40
C MET A 83 1.15 4.64 4.34
N ALA A 84 2.24 4.45 3.61
CA ALA A 84 3.25 5.48 3.39
C ALA A 84 2.69 6.70 2.63
N PHE A 85 1.91 6.46 1.57
CA PHE A 85 1.23 7.53 0.84
C PHE A 85 0.12 8.17 1.66
N ARG A 86 -0.67 7.38 2.40
CA ARG A 86 -1.70 7.87 3.31
C ARG A 86 -1.13 8.79 4.39
N ALA A 87 0.04 8.49 4.93
CA ALA A 87 0.73 9.36 5.88
C ALA A 87 1.14 10.72 5.29
N CYS A 88 1.18 10.83 3.97
CA CYS A 88 1.37 12.10 3.25
C CYS A 88 0.04 12.75 2.81
N GLY A 89 -1.11 12.27 3.31
CA GLY A 89 -2.44 12.77 2.94
C GLY A 89 -2.88 12.34 1.54
N ARG A 90 -2.34 11.24 1.02
CA ARG A 90 -2.59 10.75 -0.34
C ARG A 90 -3.15 9.34 -0.30
N LEU A 91 -4.23 9.10 -1.03
CA LEU A 91 -4.77 7.75 -1.21
C LEU A 91 -4.22 7.15 -2.51
N VAL A 92 -3.79 5.90 -2.43
CA VAL A 92 -3.38 5.07 -3.56
C VAL A 92 -4.12 3.74 -3.48
N PRO A 93 -4.23 2.96 -4.57
CA PRO A 93 -4.85 1.64 -4.51
C PRO A 93 -4.20 0.74 -3.44
N ARG A 94 -4.93 -0.30 -3.01
CA ARG A 94 -4.48 -1.19 -1.93
C ARG A 94 -3.54 -2.29 -2.40
N ASP A 95 -3.80 -2.88 -3.56
CA ASP A 95 -3.10 -4.09 -4.02
C ASP A 95 -1.96 -3.72 -4.99
N ALA A 96 -0.92 -4.55 -5.06
CA ALA A 96 0.31 -4.26 -5.80
C ALA A 96 0.09 -4.10 -7.31
N ASP A 97 -0.77 -4.93 -7.90
CA ASP A 97 -1.16 -4.85 -9.32
C ASP A 97 -1.91 -3.55 -9.63
N GLN A 98 -2.81 -3.13 -8.76
CA GLN A 98 -3.54 -1.87 -8.89
C GLN A 98 -2.61 -0.66 -8.69
N GLN A 99 -1.63 -0.74 -7.80
CA GLN A 99 -0.60 0.29 -7.62
C GLN A 99 0.32 0.38 -8.83
N GLU A 100 0.67 -0.76 -9.45
CA GLU A 100 1.40 -0.79 -10.73
C GLU A 100 0.61 -0.11 -11.83
N GLU A 101 -0.69 -0.42 -11.95
CA GLU A 101 -1.57 0.14 -12.97
C GLU A 101 -1.81 1.65 -12.80
N ALA A 102 -1.93 2.11 -11.54
CA ALA A 102 -2.14 3.52 -11.23
C ALA A 102 -0.89 4.39 -11.38
N GLY A 103 0.30 3.80 -11.49
CA GLY A 103 1.57 4.50 -11.59
C GLY A 103 1.94 4.87 -13.03
N GLU A 104 2.62 6.03 -13.19
CA GLU A 104 3.32 6.35 -14.42
C GLU A 104 4.51 5.39 -14.59
N ARG A 105 4.60 4.72 -15.73
CA ARG A 105 5.74 3.84 -16.05
C ARG A 105 7.00 4.65 -16.34
N LEU A 106 8.10 4.21 -15.75
CA LEU A 106 9.40 4.87 -15.84
C LEU A 106 10.39 4.02 -16.65
N GLY A 107 11.34 4.69 -17.29
CA GLY A 107 12.59 4.06 -17.76
C GLY A 107 13.61 3.96 -16.61
N ASP A 108 14.61 3.07 -16.77
CA ASP A 108 15.69 2.90 -15.77
C ASP A 108 16.42 4.21 -15.43
N SER A 109 16.59 5.09 -16.42
CA SER A 109 17.26 6.40 -16.26
C SER A 109 16.45 7.42 -15.46
N ASP A 110 15.12 7.21 -15.32
CA ASP A 110 14.21 8.14 -14.67
C ASP A 110 13.91 7.77 -13.21
N LEU A 111 14.41 6.59 -12.80
CA LEU A 111 14.19 6.02 -11.47
C LEU A 111 14.87 6.86 -10.38
N ARG A 112 14.10 7.22 -9.35
CA ARG A 112 14.55 8.03 -8.21
C ARG A 112 14.13 7.39 -6.90
N ALA A 113 14.82 7.74 -5.83
CA ALA A 113 14.39 7.32 -4.49
C ALA A 113 12.96 7.77 -4.21
N GLY A 114 12.12 6.83 -3.75
CA GLY A 114 10.69 7.01 -3.53
C GLY A 114 9.79 6.53 -4.67
N ASP A 115 10.34 6.21 -5.85
CA ASP A 115 9.62 5.46 -6.89
C ASP A 115 9.42 4.02 -6.46
N LEU A 116 8.60 3.28 -7.20
CA LEU A 116 8.24 1.91 -6.87
C LEU A 116 8.76 0.95 -7.93
N VAL A 117 9.15 -0.23 -7.48
CA VAL A 117 9.48 -1.39 -8.32
C VAL A 117 8.45 -2.46 -8.05
N THR A 118 7.84 -3.01 -9.10
CA THR A 118 6.88 -4.10 -9.00
C THR A 118 7.49 -5.39 -9.53
N TYR A 119 7.05 -6.50 -8.93
CA TYR A 119 7.56 -7.85 -9.21
C TYR A 119 6.39 -8.81 -9.35
N GLY A 120 6.59 -9.88 -10.11
CA GLY A 120 5.58 -10.92 -10.26
C GLY A 120 5.60 -11.61 -11.62
N PRO A 121 4.64 -12.51 -11.84
CA PRO A 121 4.45 -13.17 -13.13
C PRO A 121 3.85 -12.22 -14.18
N PRO A 122 3.81 -12.61 -15.46
CA PRO A 122 3.25 -11.76 -16.53
C PRO A 122 1.82 -11.28 -16.30
N GLU A 123 1.04 -12.02 -15.54
CA GLU A 123 -0.39 -11.78 -15.30
C GLU A 123 -0.65 -10.59 -14.37
N GLY A 124 0.28 -10.25 -13.46
CA GLY A 124 0.11 -9.14 -12.52
C GLY A 124 1.23 -9.05 -11.49
N ALA A 125 1.35 -7.90 -10.84
CA ALA A 125 2.27 -7.73 -9.74
C ALA A 125 1.74 -8.45 -8.49
N ASP A 126 2.58 -9.27 -7.89
CA ASP A 126 2.33 -9.95 -6.61
C ASP A 126 3.20 -9.40 -5.47
N HIS A 127 4.15 -8.51 -5.81
CA HIS A 127 5.00 -7.84 -4.85
C HIS A 127 5.38 -6.44 -5.33
N ILE A 128 5.65 -5.53 -4.36
CA ILE A 128 6.02 -4.15 -4.64
C ILE A 128 6.98 -3.62 -3.56
N ALA A 129 7.89 -2.75 -3.96
CA ALA A 129 8.88 -2.13 -3.09
C ALA A 129 9.10 -0.66 -3.44
N PHE A 130 9.52 0.15 -2.47
CA PHE A 130 10.11 1.45 -2.74
C PHE A 130 11.54 1.26 -3.24
N TRP A 131 11.89 1.92 -4.33
CA TRP A 131 13.28 2.13 -4.72
C TRP A 131 13.91 3.20 -3.81
N VAL A 132 15.05 2.90 -3.21
CA VAL A 132 15.74 3.85 -2.32
C VAL A 132 17.08 4.33 -2.87
N GLY A 133 17.41 3.91 -4.09
CA GLY A 133 18.68 4.27 -4.77
C GLY A 133 19.74 3.18 -4.63
N GLU A 134 20.78 3.26 -5.46
CA GLU A 134 22.00 2.42 -5.39
C GLU A 134 21.72 0.90 -5.41
N GLY A 135 20.69 0.46 -6.13
CA GLY A 135 20.33 -0.96 -6.20
C GLY A 135 19.61 -1.48 -4.96
N ARG A 136 19.12 -0.59 -4.08
CA ARG A 136 18.45 -0.95 -2.83
C ARG A 136 16.95 -0.68 -2.86
N ILE A 137 16.21 -1.49 -2.11
CA ILE A 137 14.75 -1.41 -1.97
C ILE A 137 14.34 -1.41 -0.50
N LEU A 138 13.19 -0.79 -0.23
CA LEU A 138 12.49 -0.85 1.07
C LEU A 138 11.13 -1.50 0.85
N HIS A 139 10.88 -2.62 1.49
CA HIS A 139 9.65 -3.39 1.32
C HIS A 139 9.28 -4.20 2.56
N SER A 140 8.04 -4.67 2.63
CA SER A 140 7.61 -5.70 3.57
C SER A 140 7.60 -7.05 2.85
N THR A 141 8.28 -8.04 3.40
CA THR A 141 8.46 -9.35 2.76
C THR A 141 8.45 -10.48 3.78
N GLN A 142 8.07 -11.68 3.32
CA GLN A 142 8.21 -12.90 4.07
C GLN A 142 8.94 -13.93 3.19
N ARG A 143 10.17 -14.25 3.55
CA ARG A 143 11.04 -15.23 2.90
C ARG A 143 12.04 -15.80 3.89
N ASP A 144 12.78 -16.82 3.50
CA ASP A 144 13.76 -17.45 4.40
C ASP A 144 14.71 -16.44 5.03
N GLY A 145 14.67 -16.37 6.37
CA GLY A 145 15.50 -15.48 7.18
C GLY A 145 15.03 -14.01 7.24
N VAL A 146 13.96 -13.63 6.55
CA VAL A 146 13.41 -12.26 6.59
C VAL A 146 11.89 -12.30 6.73
N ASP A 147 11.37 -11.68 7.79
CA ASP A 147 9.93 -11.57 8.04
C ASP A 147 9.59 -10.15 8.48
N GLY A 148 9.21 -9.30 7.54
CA GLY A 148 8.76 -7.93 7.82
C GLY A 148 9.34 -6.87 6.91
N VAL A 149 9.29 -5.63 7.40
CA VAL A 149 9.76 -4.44 6.68
C VAL A 149 11.28 -4.32 6.80
N VAL A 150 11.95 -4.36 5.66
CA VAL A 150 13.41 -4.26 5.55
C VAL A 150 13.83 -3.28 4.46
N GLU A 151 15.00 -2.68 4.62
CA GLU A 151 15.71 -1.93 3.59
C GLU A 151 16.99 -2.68 3.26
N GLU A 152 17.12 -3.22 2.05
CA GLU A 152 18.20 -4.12 1.65
C GLU A 152 18.63 -3.91 0.20
N ASP A 153 19.77 -4.50 -0.18
CA ASP A 153 20.11 -4.64 -1.58
C ASP A 153 19.03 -5.49 -2.26
N GLU A 154 18.61 -5.09 -3.45
CA GLU A 154 17.55 -5.83 -4.15
C GLU A 154 17.96 -7.28 -4.38
N PRO A 155 17.23 -8.25 -3.80
CA PRO A 155 17.51 -9.67 -3.96
C PRO A 155 17.51 -10.09 -5.43
N ALA A 156 18.41 -11.01 -5.81
CA ALA A 156 18.53 -11.46 -7.19
C ALA A 156 17.22 -12.09 -7.70
N GLU A 157 16.54 -12.88 -6.86
CA GLU A 157 15.26 -13.49 -7.19
C GLU A 157 14.14 -12.46 -7.44
N LEU A 158 14.14 -11.31 -6.78
CA LEU A 158 13.20 -10.24 -7.08
C LEU A 158 13.59 -9.54 -8.37
N ARG A 159 14.88 -9.25 -8.56
CA ARG A 159 15.37 -8.59 -9.77
C ARG A 159 15.01 -9.35 -11.05
N GLU A 160 15.07 -10.68 -11.03
CA GLU A 160 14.68 -11.53 -12.16
C GLU A 160 13.16 -11.49 -12.43
N ARG A 161 12.36 -11.09 -11.44
CA ARG A 161 10.90 -10.99 -11.51
C ARG A 161 10.40 -9.55 -11.67
N ARG A 162 11.29 -8.56 -11.89
CA ARG A 162 10.87 -7.17 -12.11
C ARG A 162 9.87 -7.07 -13.26
N ARG A 163 8.80 -6.33 -13.03
CA ARG A 163 7.73 -6.08 -14.00
C ARG A 163 7.78 -4.64 -14.52
N ALA A 164 7.80 -3.69 -13.59
CA ALA A 164 7.76 -2.28 -13.90
C ALA A 164 8.47 -1.43 -12.86
N LEU A 165 8.89 -0.27 -13.31
CA LEU A 165 9.29 0.86 -12.49
C LEU A 165 8.16 1.88 -12.61
N VAL A 166 7.56 2.31 -11.51
CA VAL A 166 6.41 3.20 -11.54
C VAL A 166 6.53 4.33 -10.52
N ARG A 167 5.95 5.48 -10.88
CA ARG A 167 5.81 6.63 -10.00
C ARG A 167 4.32 6.89 -9.75
N LEU A 168 3.89 6.82 -8.52
CA LEU A 168 2.55 7.24 -8.14
C LEU A 168 2.50 8.77 -8.07
N GLY A 169 1.72 9.37 -8.96
CA GLY A 169 1.54 10.82 -9.10
C GLY A 169 1.01 11.50 -7.83
N ALA A 170 0.99 12.83 -7.80
CA ALA A 170 0.29 13.58 -6.77
C ALA A 170 -1.24 13.35 -6.90
N ALA A 171 -1.95 13.42 -5.79
CA ALA A 171 -3.35 13.02 -5.58
C ALA A 171 -4.45 13.65 -6.48
N SER A 172 -4.12 14.13 -7.69
CA SER A 172 -5.06 14.72 -8.63
C SER A 172 -5.83 13.73 -9.51
N ASP A 173 -5.50 12.42 -9.48
CA ASP A 173 -6.00 11.46 -10.48
C ASP A 173 -6.76 10.25 -9.93
N MET A 174 -7.19 10.24 -8.68
CA MET A 174 -8.21 9.27 -8.27
C MET A 174 -9.56 9.73 -8.83
N PRO A 175 -10.22 8.99 -9.74
CA PRO A 175 -11.55 9.34 -10.19
C PRO A 175 -12.46 9.35 -8.94
N ALA A 176 -13.10 10.50 -8.71
CA ALA A 176 -14.15 10.59 -7.71
C ALA A 176 -15.17 9.49 -8.04
N GLY A 177 -15.34 8.52 -7.15
CA GLY A 177 -16.28 7.42 -7.32
C GLY A 177 -17.64 7.97 -7.71
N ARG A 178 -18.14 7.54 -8.88
CA ARG A 178 -19.48 7.84 -9.35
C ARG A 178 -20.50 7.04 -8.56
#